data_c2abf7159a93edaddab1c6fada92f2a1
#
_entry.id   c2abf7159a93edaddab1c6fada92f2a1
#
_cell.length_a   1.000
_cell.length_b   1.000
_cell.length_c   1.000
_cell.angle_alpha   90.00
_cell.angle_beta   90.00
_cell.angle_gamma   90.00
#
_symmetry.space_group_name_H-M   'P 1'
#
loop_
_entity.id
_entity.type
_entity.pdbx_description
1 polymer ?
#
loop_
_entity_poly.entity_id
_entity_poly.type
_entity_poly.pdbx_seq_one_letter_code
_entity_poly.pdbx_strand_id
1 'polypeptide(L)'
;MWKALTSKENNCKMNVQLQLDIPVKYQADICVIGAGPGGIAAAVCAARLGQKVMLLDGNSMPGGLSTAARIPLLMGYSDGKRILMKGFGEEVLSLLNTKYALDCEKLKLVYEKLLNEAGVQVLYTCRFFAVCGEAEKIAAACFSSTGGNFAVRAKIFVDGTGDGNLAVAAGCDFEIGDDCQHATMPVTMCSLWTGFDWDAFHRGKAFSHNDNNMLRLLDDAFKAGELSVPDWHHPGMTKLNALLASGNIGHVFDVNPLDEKSVSAALMRSRRQLKEYENFYRKHVAGFANAVIADSGSMLGIRESRRIIGEYILNRDDYEARRSFPDEIGRYNFPADIHPSNPTQEALKEHKLHFRSEAYRPGESYGVPYRILVPKKRINLLTCGRCVSCDRYVFASLRVIPGCFITGQAAGYAAALCAEENCSPYLLNPQRLRRVMNERHALLE
;
A
#
# COMPACT_ATOMS: atom_id res chain seq x y z
N MET A 1 -29.65 -28.76 -19.36
CA MET A 1 -31.01 -28.28 -18.96
C MET A 1 -30.98 -27.96 -17.48
N TRP A 2 -30.75 -26.68 -17.13
CA TRP A 2 -30.67 -26.21 -15.74
C TRP A 2 -32.08 -25.77 -15.32
N LYS A 3 -32.66 -26.46 -14.34
CA LYS A 3 -33.90 -25.98 -13.72
C LYS A 3 -33.57 -24.92 -12.69
N ALA A 4 -34.09 -23.71 -12.87
CA ALA A 4 -34.07 -22.68 -11.84
C ALA A 4 -34.91 -23.12 -10.64
N LEU A 5 -34.27 -23.27 -9.51
CA LEU A 5 -34.95 -23.42 -8.21
C LEU A 5 -35.20 -22.02 -7.67
N THR A 6 -36.41 -21.54 -7.83
CA THR A 6 -36.94 -20.40 -7.06
C THR A 6 -37.35 -20.93 -5.70
N SER A 7 -36.60 -20.66 -4.64
CA SER A 7 -37.02 -20.82 -3.27
C SER A 7 -36.65 -19.60 -2.44
N LYS A 8 -37.62 -19.18 -1.64
CA LYS A 8 -37.60 -18.09 -0.69
C LYS A 8 -36.28 -18.03 0.10
N GLU A 9 -35.80 -16.81 0.32
CA GLU A 9 -34.61 -16.47 1.11
C GLU A 9 -34.64 -17.11 2.50
N ASN A 10 -34.05 -18.27 2.61
CA ASN A 10 -33.42 -18.75 3.83
C ASN A 10 -31.91 -18.64 3.59
N ASN A 11 -31.23 -17.70 4.27
CA ASN A 11 -29.79 -17.53 4.30
C ASN A 11 -29.11 -18.75 4.94
N CYS A 12 -29.21 -19.90 4.31
CA CYS A 12 -28.44 -21.08 4.69
C CYS A 12 -27.05 -20.89 4.06
N LYS A 13 -26.06 -20.51 4.88
CA LYS A 13 -24.65 -20.51 4.46
C LYS A 13 -24.26 -21.96 4.16
N MET A 14 -24.26 -22.32 2.90
CA MET A 14 -23.81 -23.62 2.45
C MET A 14 -22.29 -23.58 2.29
N ASN A 15 -21.57 -24.37 3.08
CA ASN A 15 -20.13 -24.54 2.89
C ASN A 15 -19.85 -25.60 1.84
N VAL A 16 -18.94 -25.30 0.90
CA VAL A 16 -18.44 -26.25 -0.08
C VAL A 16 -17.03 -26.65 0.35
N GLN A 17 -16.80 -27.96 0.51
CA GLN A 17 -15.47 -28.51 0.75
C GLN A 17 -14.88 -28.99 -0.57
N LEU A 18 -13.62 -28.60 -0.84
CA LEU A 18 -12.85 -29.03 -1.99
C LEU A 18 -11.54 -29.68 -1.51
N GLN A 19 -11.26 -30.86 -2.05
CA GLN A 19 -9.95 -31.47 -1.93
C GLN A 19 -9.21 -31.29 -3.26
N LEU A 20 -8.04 -30.65 -3.22
CA LEU A 20 -7.26 -30.34 -4.40
C LEU A 20 -5.89 -31.00 -4.30
N ASP A 21 -5.47 -31.66 -5.36
CA ASP A 21 -4.09 -32.12 -5.55
C ASP A 21 -3.34 -31.03 -6.33
N ILE A 22 -2.45 -30.30 -5.63
CA ILE A 22 -1.77 -29.12 -6.17
C ILE A 22 -0.29 -29.44 -6.35
N PRO A 23 0.24 -29.48 -7.59
CA PRO A 23 1.63 -29.78 -7.84
C PRO A 23 2.55 -28.68 -7.33
N VAL A 24 3.63 -29.05 -6.64
CA VAL A 24 4.72 -28.13 -6.30
C VAL A 24 5.56 -27.90 -7.55
N LYS A 25 5.33 -26.76 -8.23
CA LYS A 25 6.04 -26.42 -9.47
C LYS A 25 7.37 -25.71 -9.21
N TYR A 26 7.48 -25.01 -8.08
CA TYR A 26 8.64 -24.15 -7.80
C TYR A 26 9.16 -24.35 -6.39
N GLN A 27 10.48 -24.13 -6.25
CA GLN A 27 11.16 -24.11 -4.98
C GLN A 27 12.16 -22.96 -4.94
N ALA A 28 12.15 -22.19 -3.85
CA ALA A 28 13.02 -21.07 -3.61
C ALA A 28 13.57 -21.09 -2.17
N ASP A 29 14.55 -20.25 -1.85
CA ASP A 29 14.91 -19.98 -0.47
C ASP A 29 13.88 -19.05 0.17
N ILE A 30 13.43 -18.05 -0.59
CA ILE A 30 12.45 -17.06 -0.12
C ILE A 30 11.33 -16.92 -1.16
N CYS A 31 10.08 -16.98 -0.68
CA CYS A 31 8.89 -16.70 -1.46
C CYS A 31 8.25 -15.41 -0.94
N VAL A 32 8.21 -14.38 -1.78
CA VAL A 32 7.54 -13.10 -1.50
C VAL A 32 6.20 -13.09 -2.23
N ILE A 33 5.12 -12.83 -1.52
CA ILE A 33 3.76 -12.77 -2.06
C ILE A 33 3.27 -11.33 -2.02
N GLY A 34 2.96 -10.77 -3.20
CA GLY A 34 2.56 -9.39 -3.40
C GLY A 34 3.72 -8.51 -3.86
N ALA A 35 3.63 -8.02 -5.11
CA ALA A 35 4.59 -7.12 -5.75
C ALA A 35 4.26 -5.63 -5.50
N GLY A 36 3.77 -5.30 -4.30
CA GLY A 36 3.70 -3.91 -3.83
C GLY A 36 5.07 -3.35 -3.45
N PRO A 37 5.18 -2.05 -3.07
CA PRO A 37 6.46 -1.43 -2.74
C PRO A 37 7.27 -2.21 -1.69
N GLY A 38 6.61 -2.70 -0.63
CA GLY A 38 7.25 -3.51 0.41
C GLY A 38 7.74 -4.86 -0.11
N GLY A 39 6.90 -5.58 -0.87
CA GLY A 39 7.27 -6.89 -1.40
C GLY A 39 8.41 -6.83 -2.43
N ILE A 40 8.43 -5.81 -3.30
CA ILE A 40 9.53 -5.59 -4.24
C ILE A 40 10.84 -5.29 -3.50
N ALA A 41 10.78 -4.38 -2.51
CA ALA A 41 11.95 -4.09 -1.67
C ALA A 41 12.47 -5.35 -0.97
N ALA A 42 11.57 -6.18 -0.41
CA ALA A 42 11.95 -7.44 0.22
C ALA A 42 12.59 -8.42 -0.76
N ALA A 43 11.99 -8.60 -1.94
CA ALA A 43 12.52 -9.51 -2.94
C ALA A 43 13.90 -9.11 -3.45
N VAL A 44 14.09 -7.83 -3.81
CA VAL A 44 15.36 -7.29 -4.30
C VAL A 44 16.45 -7.39 -3.23
N CYS A 45 16.16 -6.97 -1.99
CA CYS A 45 17.14 -6.98 -0.91
C CYS A 45 17.56 -8.41 -0.52
N ALA A 46 16.63 -9.35 -0.49
CA ALA A 46 16.95 -10.75 -0.23
C ALA A 46 17.80 -11.39 -1.35
N ALA A 47 17.46 -11.12 -2.60
CA ALA A 47 18.20 -11.64 -3.76
C ALA A 47 19.63 -11.07 -3.83
N ARG A 48 19.83 -9.80 -3.46
CA ARG A 48 21.16 -9.15 -3.38
C ARG A 48 22.06 -9.73 -2.28
N LEU A 49 21.52 -10.53 -1.35
CA LEU A 49 22.29 -11.36 -0.41
C LEU A 49 22.52 -12.79 -0.90
N GLY A 50 22.26 -13.07 -2.19
CA GLY A 50 22.57 -14.36 -2.82
C GLY A 50 21.47 -15.41 -2.66
N GLN A 51 20.30 -15.08 -2.12
CA GLN A 51 19.20 -16.02 -1.96
C GLN A 51 18.44 -16.24 -3.28
N LYS A 52 17.95 -17.46 -3.50
CA LYS A 52 17.01 -17.76 -4.59
C LYS A 52 15.62 -17.23 -4.20
N VAL A 53 15.18 -16.15 -4.83
CA VAL A 53 13.94 -15.45 -4.49
C VAL A 53 12.91 -15.59 -5.61
N MET A 54 11.68 -15.91 -5.23
CA MET A 54 10.50 -15.79 -6.08
C MET A 54 9.57 -14.72 -5.55
N LEU A 55 9.07 -13.87 -6.47
CA LEU A 55 8.05 -12.85 -6.20
C LEU A 55 6.81 -13.16 -7.03
N LEU A 56 5.65 -13.32 -6.39
CA LEU A 56 4.40 -13.62 -7.08
C LEU A 56 3.32 -12.57 -6.77
N ASP A 57 2.59 -12.17 -7.81
CA ASP A 57 1.49 -11.22 -7.68
C ASP A 57 0.30 -11.60 -8.57
N GLY A 58 -0.91 -11.31 -8.09
CA GLY A 58 -2.14 -11.49 -8.84
C GLY A 58 -2.38 -10.45 -9.93
N ASN A 59 -1.67 -9.32 -9.90
CA ASN A 59 -1.71 -8.28 -10.94
C ASN A 59 -0.76 -8.61 -12.10
N SER A 60 -0.89 -7.86 -13.19
CA SER A 60 -0.04 -7.97 -14.38
C SER A 60 1.15 -7.01 -14.38
N MET A 61 1.41 -6.34 -13.24
CA MET A 61 2.44 -5.30 -13.13
C MET A 61 2.99 -5.18 -11.70
N PRO A 62 4.24 -4.73 -11.52
CA PRO A 62 4.79 -4.42 -10.21
C PRO A 62 4.25 -3.12 -9.64
N GLY A 63 4.35 -2.95 -8.32
CA GLY A 63 4.10 -1.72 -7.59
C GLY A 63 2.77 -1.69 -6.82
N GLY A 64 1.88 -2.67 -7.01
CA GLY A 64 0.60 -2.72 -6.29
C GLY A 64 -0.14 -1.38 -6.37
N LEU A 65 -0.52 -0.80 -5.21
CA LEU A 65 -1.24 0.48 -5.19
C LEU A 65 -0.45 1.64 -5.80
N SER A 66 0.88 1.63 -5.74
CA SER A 66 1.69 2.73 -6.29
C SER A 66 1.64 2.82 -7.82
N THR A 67 1.27 1.73 -8.51
CA THR A 67 1.15 1.66 -9.96
C THR A 67 -0.27 1.34 -10.41
N ALA A 68 -0.84 0.20 -9.98
CA ALA A 68 -2.17 -0.24 -10.40
C ALA A 68 -3.30 0.65 -9.87
N ALA A 69 -3.16 1.24 -8.67
CA ALA A 69 -4.11 2.24 -8.17
C ALA A 69 -3.71 3.69 -8.53
N ARG A 70 -2.61 3.91 -9.24
CA ARG A 70 -2.14 5.22 -9.71
C ARG A 70 -1.92 6.26 -8.62
N ILE A 71 -1.38 5.88 -7.46
CA ILE A 71 -1.04 6.85 -6.41
C ILE A 71 -0.05 7.89 -6.98
N PRO A 72 -0.38 9.20 -6.94
CA PRO A 72 0.36 10.20 -7.71
C PRO A 72 1.61 10.75 -7.03
N LEU A 73 1.85 10.41 -5.76
CA LEU A 73 2.84 11.09 -4.94
C LEU A 73 3.70 10.13 -4.13
N LEU A 74 5.00 10.41 -4.08
CA LEU A 74 5.96 9.83 -3.14
C LEU A 74 6.18 10.83 -2.01
N MET A 75 5.40 10.71 -0.93
CA MET A 75 5.42 11.64 0.21
C MET A 75 6.09 11.01 1.43
N GLY A 76 6.65 11.85 2.32
CA GLY A 76 7.20 11.38 3.59
C GLY A 76 8.54 10.64 3.47
N TYR A 77 9.32 10.87 2.43
CA TYR A 77 10.60 10.20 2.24
C TYR A 77 11.78 10.89 2.96
N SER A 78 11.55 12.10 3.51
CA SER A 78 12.58 12.91 4.17
C SER A 78 12.05 13.56 5.44
N ASP A 79 12.92 13.77 6.43
CA ASP A 79 12.65 14.56 7.63
C ASP A 79 12.94 16.08 7.44
N GLY A 80 13.16 16.51 6.20
CA GLY A 80 13.54 17.89 5.87
C GLY A 80 15.05 18.16 5.96
N LYS A 81 15.82 17.24 6.54
CA LYS A 81 17.29 17.29 6.61
C LYS A 81 17.94 16.10 5.94
N ARG A 82 17.32 14.91 6.04
CA ARG A 82 17.87 13.64 5.55
C ARG A 82 16.78 12.85 4.82
N ILE A 83 17.17 12.00 3.88
CA ILE A 83 16.30 10.98 3.31
C ILE A 83 16.16 9.85 4.32
N LEU A 84 14.92 9.53 4.74
CA LEU A 84 14.62 8.49 5.72
C LEU A 84 14.54 7.09 5.11
N MET A 85 14.05 6.98 3.87
CA MET A 85 13.96 5.70 3.15
C MET A 85 15.30 5.35 2.48
N LYS A 86 16.34 5.12 3.29
CA LYS A 86 17.68 4.76 2.83
C LYS A 86 17.69 3.43 2.05
N GLY A 87 18.81 3.14 1.38
CA GLY A 87 19.01 1.92 0.62
C GLY A 87 18.07 1.81 -0.58
N PHE A 88 17.23 0.80 -0.61
CA PHE A 88 16.31 0.53 -1.75
C PHE A 88 15.42 1.73 -2.10
N GLY A 89 14.85 2.40 -1.11
CA GLY A 89 13.95 3.54 -1.35
C GLY A 89 14.68 4.73 -1.97
N GLU A 90 15.90 5.03 -1.51
CA GLU A 90 16.75 6.10 -2.07
C GLU A 90 17.19 5.76 -3.49
N GLU A 91 17.49 4.50 -3.79
CA GLU A 91 17.79 4.02 -5.15
C GLU A 91 16.58 4.22 -6.09
N VAL A 92 15.39 3.83 -5.67
CA VAL A 92 14.16 4.06 -6.45
C VAL A 92 13.94 5.56 -6.71
N LEU A 93 14.11 6.41 -5.70
CA LEU A 93 13.98 7.86 -5.85
C LEU A 93 14.99 8.42 -6.87
N SER A 94 16.23 7.97 -6.80
CA SER A 94 17.30 8.37 -7.74
C SER A 94 16.98 7.99 -9.19
N LEU A 95 16.51 6.74 -9.41
CA LEU A 95 16.15 6.24 -10.74
C LEU A 95 14.91 6.95 -11.31
N LEU A 96 13.95 7.30 -10.46
CA LEU A 96 12.79 8.08 -10.88
C LEU A 96 13.15 9.52 -11.25
N ASN A 97 14.21 10.07 -10.67
CA ASN A 97 14.62 11.45 -10.84
C ASN A 97 13.44 12.43 -10.64
N THR A 98 12.75 12.29 -9.53
CA THR A 98 11.60 13.11 -9.17
C THR A 98 11.74 13.62 -7.73
N LYS A 99 11.06 14.72 -7.41
CA LYS A 99 11.00 15.20 -6.02
C LYS A 99 9.83 14.56 -5.26
N TYR A 100 8.67 14.40 -5.91
CA TYR A 100 7.48 13.85 -5.26
C TYR A 100 6.44 13.27 -6.23
N ALA A 101 6.35 13.76 -7.47
CA ALA A 101 5.37 13.27 -8.44
C ALA A 101 5.74 11.88 -8.96
N LEU A 102 4.80 10.95 -8.90
CA LEU A 102 4.98 9.58 -9.39
C LEU A 102 4.39 9.42 -10.78
N ASP A 103 5.24 9.19 -11.75
CA ASP A 103 4.87 8.62 -13.03
C ASP A 103 4.80 7.10 -12.88
N CYS A 104 3.58 6.56 -12.91
CA CYS A 104 3.34 5.13 -12.68
C CYS A 104 4.00 4.24 -13.73
N GLU A 105 4.07 4.69 -14.99
CA GLU A 105 4.69 3.92 -16.06
C GLU A 105 6.21 3.84 -15.88
N LYS A 106 6.82 4.97 -15.54
CA LYS A 106 8.26 5.00 -15.21
C LYS A 106 8.56 4.16 -13.98
N LEU A 107 7.69 4.21 -12.96
CA LEU A 107 7.87 3.42 -11.74
C LEU A 107 7.82 1.92 -11.99
N LYS A 108 6.92 1.43 -12.87
CA LYS A 108 6.90 0.01 -13.29
C LYS A 108 8.24 -0.42 -13.85
N LEU A 109 8.79 0.35 -14.80
CA LEU A 109 10.08 0.06 -15.43
C LEU A 109 11.25 0.08 -14.43
N VAL A 110 11.22 1.01 -13.45
CA VAL A 110 12.22 1.05 -12.38
C VAL A 110 12.16 -0.21 -11.53
N TYR A 111 10.98 -0.65 -11.14
CA TYR A 111 10.81 -1.87 -10.35
C TYR A 111 11.25 -3.12 -11.12
N GLU A 112 10.85 -3.25 -12.39
CA GLU A 112 11.24 -4.38 -13.24
C GLU A 112 12.76 -4.42 -13.47
N LYS A 113 13.40 -3.26 -13.68
CA LYS A 113 14.85 -3.15 -13.76
C LYS A 113 15.52 -3.68 -12.49
N LEU A 114 15.10 -3.22 -11.30
CA LEU A 114 15.69 -3.62 -10.02
C LEU A 114 15.49 -5.10 -9.72
N LEU A 115 14.31 -5.65 -10.03
CA LEU A 115 14.00 -7.07 -9.89
C LEU A 115 14.88 -7.94 -10.80
N ASN A 116 15.02 -7.55 -12.08
CA ASN A 116 15.84 -8.27 -13.05
C ASN A 116 17.33 -8.22 -12.68
N GLU A 117 17.85 -7.05 -12.32
CA GLU A 117 19.26 -6.88 -11.93
C GLU A 117 19.62 -7.67 -10.66
N ALA A 118 18.65 -7.84 -9.75
CA ALA A 118 18.82 -8.67 -8.56
C ALA A 118 18.62 -10.18 -8.83
N GLY A 119 18.17 -10.58 -10.02
CA GLY A 119 17.92 -11.97 -10.37
C GLY A 119 16.68 -12.58 -9.69
N VAL A 120 15.69 -11.76 -9.34
CA VAL A 120 14.42 -12.23 -8.76
C VAL A 120 13.58 -12.93 -9.82
N GLN A 121 13.11 -14.14 -9.55
CA GLN A 121 12.12 -14.81 -10.40
C GLN A 121 10.73 -14.23 -10.12
N VAL A 122 10.17 -13.50 -11.08
CA VAL A 122 8.86 -12.85 -10.94
C VAL A 122 7.79 -13.62 -11.71
N LEU A 123 6.63 -13.85 -11.07
CA LEU A 123 5.43 -14.41 -11.69
C LEU A 123 4.25 -13.47 -11.45
N TYR A 124 3.77 -12.82 -12.49
CA TYR A 124 2.54 -12.03 -12.48
C TYR A 124 1.32 -12.88 -12.83
N THR A 125 0.12 -12.35 -12.60
CA THR A 125 -1.17 -13.00 -12.84
C THR A 125 -1.33 -14.34 -12.12
N CYS A 126 -0.66 -14.48 -10.98
CA CYS A 126 -0.67 -15.65 -10.12
C CYS A 126 -1.32 -15.29 -8.78
N ARG A 127 -2.59 -15.61 -8.63
CA ARG A 127 -3.35 -15.24 -7.42
C ARG A 127 -3.09 -16.24 -6.30
N PHE A 128 -2.57 -15.77 -5.18
CA PHE A 128 -2.47 -16.53 -3.95
C PHE A 128 -3.87 -16.85 -3.40
N PHE A 129 -4.09 -18.10 -2.91
CA PHE A 129 -5.37 -18.49 -2.33
C PHE A 129 -5.30 -19.37 -1.08
N ALA A 130 -4.19 -20.06 -0.81
CA ALA A 130 -4.06 -20.91 0.36
C ALA A 130 -2.61 -21.18 0.75
N VAL A 131 -2.41 -21.67 1.96
CA VAL A 131 -1.15 -22.25 2.44
C VAL A 131 -1.33 -23.70 2.81
N CYS A 132 -0.24 -24.48 2.68
CA CYS A 132 -0.13 -25.82 3.25
C CYS A 132 1.00 -25.81 4.27
N GLY A 133 0.85 -26.55 5.36
CA GLY A 133 1.88 -26.67 6.40
C GLY A 133 1.34 -27.26 7.68
N GLU A 134 2.20 -27.36 8.67
CA GLU A 134 1.86 -27.83 10.01
C GLU A 134 1.83 -26.62 10.96
N ALA A 135 1.07 -26.74 12.03
CA ALA A 135 0.77 -25.78 13.09
C ALA A 135 1.45 -24.39 13.02
N GLU A 136 2.78 -24.31 13.02
CA GLU A 136 3.54 -23.05 13.10
C GLU A 136 4.36 -22.76 11.84
N LYS A 137 4.48 -23.72 10.90
CA LYS A 137 5.36 -23.60 9.72
C LYS A 137 4.60 -23.74 8.42
N ILE A 138 4.76 -22.76 7.54
CA ILE A 138 4.28 -22.82 6.17
C ILE A 138 5.21 -23.75 5.37
N ALA A 139 4.69 -24.81 4.80
CA ALA A 139 5.42 -25.72 3.92
C ALA A 139 5.38 -25.27 2.46
N ALA A 140 4.22 -24.75 2.03
CA ALA A 140 4.02 -24.25 0.67
C ALA A 140 2.92 -23.18 0.63
N ALA A 141 3.02 -22.27 -0.32
CA ALA A 141 1.97 -21.32 -0.69
C ALA A 141 1.36 -21.72 -2.04
N CYS A 142 0.04 -21.67 -2.15
CA CYS A 142 -0.73 -22.14 -3.30
C CYS A 142 -1.25 -20.95 -4.13
N PHE A 143 -1.14 -21.08 -5.44
CA PHE A 143 -1.50 -20.07 -6.43
C PHE A 143 -2.37 -20.62 -7.52
N SER A 144 -3.25 -19.76 -8.04
CA SER A 144 -4.05 -20.00 -9.24
C SER A 144 -3.58 -19.12 -10.38
N SER A 145 -3.42 -19.68 -11.57
CA SER A 145 -3.07 -19.00 -12.81
C SER A 145 -3.88 -19.56 -13.98
N THR A 146 -3.79 -18.94 -15.16
CA THR A 146 -4.41 -19.46 -16.37
C THR A 146 -3.94 -20.89 -16.70
N GLY A 147 -2.71 -21.26 -16.33
CA GLY A 147 -2.16 -22.61 -16.51
C GLY A 147 -2.55 -23.61 -15.41
N GLY A 148 -3.51 -23.27 -14.55
CA GLY A 148 -3.97 -24.11 -13.43
C GLY A 148 -3.34 -23.74 -12.09
N ASN A 149 -3.65 -24.53 -11.06
CA ASN A 149 -3.15 -24.34 -9.72
C ASN A 149 -1.74 -24.92 -9.57
N PHE A 150 -0.94 -24.28 -8.74
CA PHE A 150 0.40 -24.75 -8.38
C PHE A 150 0.81 -24.27 -6.98
N ALA A 151 1.79 -24.92 -6.40
CA ALA A 151 2.37 -24.53 -5.12
C ALA A 151 3.85 -24.15 -5.27
N VAL A 152 4.29 -23.25 -4.39
CA VAL A 152 5.68 -22.84 -4.21
C VAL A 152 6.14 -23.23 -2.82
N ARG A 153 7.25 -23.98 -2.72
CA ARG A 153 7.95 -24.24 -1.46
C ARG A 153 9.03 -23.22 -1.22
N ALA A 154 9.18 -22.79 0.01
CA ALA A 154 10.29 -21.93 0.42
C ALA A 154 10.71 -22.19 1.87
N LYS A 155 11.93 -21.77 2.23
CA LYS A 155 12.41 -21.79 3.63
C LYS A 155 11.71 -20.69 4.42
N ILE A 156 11.65 -19.47 3.87
CA ILE A 156 11.04 -18.27 4.46
C ILE A 156 10.01 -17.70 3.48
N PHE A 157 8.90 -17.24 4.03
CA PHE A 157 7.84 -16.55 3.31
C PHE A 157 7.76 -15.09 3.76
N VAL A 158 7.45 -14.18 2.82
CA VAL A 158 7.22 -12.76 3.13
C VAL A 158 5.86 -12.33 2.59
N ASP A 159 4.99 -11.86 3.47
CA ASP A 159 3.70 -11.28 3.11
C ASP A 159 3.87 -9.79 2.74
N GLY A 160 3.92 -9.51 1.45
CA GLY A 160 3.90 -8.18 0.84
C GLY A 160 2.56 -7.83 0.20
N THR A 161 1.48 -8.58 0.50
CA THR A 161 0.16 -8.39 -0.14
C THR A 161 -0.52 -7.07 0.22
N GLY A 162 -0.05 -6.43 1.28
CA GLY A 162 -0.62 -5.19 1.81
C GLY A 162 -1.91 -5.40 2.61
N ASP A 163 -2.60 -6.52 2.41
CA ASP A 163 -3.82 -6.90 3.13
C ASP A 163 -3.60 -8.07 4.12
N GLY A 164 -2.35 -8.54 4.25
CA GLY A 164 -1.98 -9.64 5.14
C GLY A 164 -2.58 -10.99 4.71
N ASN A 165 -2.78 -11.20 3.41
CA ASN A 165 -3.51 -12.37 2.91
C ASN A 165 -2.78 -13.68 3.22
N LEU A 166 -1.45 -13.71 3.09
CA LEU A 166 -0.64 -14.87 3.44
C LEU A 166 -0.67 -15.13 4.94
N ALA A 167 -0.47 -14.10 5.75
CA ALA A 167 -0.42 -14.22 7.20
C ALA A 167 -1.75 -14.71 7.77
N VAL A 168 -2.88 -14.19 7.28
CA VAL A 168 -4.22 -14.65 7.70
C VAL A 168 -4.49 -16.07 7.25
N ALA A 169 -4.16 -16.43 6.01
CA ALA A 169 -4.28 -17.82 5.54
C ALA A 169 -3.40 -18.79 6.36
N ALA A 170 -2.29 -18.29 6.90
CA ALA A 170 -1.45 -19.04 7.82
C ALA A 170 -1.96 -19.01 9.27
N GLY A 171 -3.10 -18.36 9.57
CA GLY A 171 -3.73 -18.33 10.89
C GLY A 171 -3.14 -17.30 11.85
N CYS A 172 -2.52 -16.23 11.35
CA CYS A 172 -2.11 -15.10 12.18
C CYS A 172 -3.30 -14.23 12.57
N ASP A 173 -3.26 -13.69 13.78
CA ASP A 173 -4.25 -12.75 14.26
C ASP A 173 -4.05 -11.37 13.60
N PHE A 174 -5.11 -10.58 13.50
CA PHE A 174 -5.08 -9.25 12.89
C PHE A 174 -6.12 -8.31 13.50
N GLU A 175 -5.90 -7.02 13.31
CA GLU A 175 -6.87 -5.95 13.57
C GLU A 175 -7.27 -5.27 12.25
N ILE A 176 -8.43 -4.60 12.25
CA ILE A 176 -8.93 -3.84 11.10
C ILE A 176 -9.71 -2.61 11.57
N GLY A 177 -9.55 -1.50 10.83
CA GLY A 177 -10.34 -0.29 11.06
C GLY A 177 -10.11 0.35 12.43
N ASP A 178 -11.11 1.09 12.90
CA ASP A 178 -11.13 1.69 14.23
C ASP A 178 -11.61 0.71 15.33
N ASP A 179 -11.35 1.10 16.57
CA ASP A 179 -11.66 0.25 17.75
C ASP A 179 -13.17 0.16 18.06
N CYS A 180 -13.99 1.06 17.49
CA CYS A 180 -15.40 1.16 17.82
C CYS A 180 -16.29 0.37 16.88
N GLN A 181 -16.08 0.50 15.56
CA GLN A 181 -16.97 -0.06 14.56
C GLN A 181 -16.21 -0.86 13.49
N HIS A 182 -14.89 -1.01 13.63
CA HIS A 182 -13.98 -1.56 12.61
C HIS A 182 -14.09 -0.83 11.25
N ALA A 183 -14.52 0.46 11.29
CA ALA A 183 -14.66 1.27 10.12
C ALA A 183 -13.28 1.62 9.55
N THR A 184 -13.09 1.35 8.26
CA THR A 184 -11.85 1.65 7.56
C THR A 184 -11.88 3.05 6.94
N MET A 185 -10.70 3.61 6.65
CA MET A 185 -10.58 4.87 5.94
C MET A 185 -11.21 4.76 4.55
N PRO A 186 -11.78 5.87 4.02
CA PRO A 186 -12.36 5.87 2.68
C PRO A 186 -11.32 5.55 1.61
N VAL A 187 -11.78 4.98 0.52
CA VAL A 187 -10.95 4.61 -0.63
C VAL A 187 -10.98 5.70 -1.70
N THR A 188 -10.00 5.73 -2.60
CA THR A 188 -9.97 6.64 -3.75
C THR A 188 -9.61 5.89 -5.01
N MET A 189 -10.24 6.21 -6.14
CA MET A 189 -9.79 5.82 -7.45
C MET A 189 -8.95 6.95 -8.04
N CYS A 190 -7.63 6.81 -7.97
CA CYS A 190 -6.75 7.77 -8.62
C CYS A 190 -6.84 7.63 -10.15
N SER A 191 -6.51 8.71 -10.86
CA SER A 191 -6.75 8.82 -12.30
C SER A 191 -5.66 9.61 -13.00
N LEU A 192 -5.52 9.37 -14.30
CA LEU A 192 -4.62 10.11 -15.20
C LEU A 192 -5.47 11.01 -16.07
N TRP A 193 -5.01 12.25 -16.26
CA TRP A 193 -5.74 13.28 -16.97
C TRP A 193 -4.86 13.96 -18.02
N THR A 194 -5.49 14.48 -19.05
CA THR A 194 -4.85 15.26 -20.13
C THR A 194 -5.75 16.40 -20.59
N GLY A 195 -5.30 17.22 -21.55
CA GLY A 195 -6.10 18.30 -22.12
C GLY A 195 -6.07 19.60 -21.32
N PHE A 196 -5.01 19.86 -20.58
CA PHE A 196 -4.84 21.05 -19.74
C PHE A 196 -4.20 22.21 -20.50
N ASP A 197 -4.67 23.41 -20.21
CA ASP A 197 -3.91 24.66 -20.38
C ASP A 197 -3.33 25.07 -19.03
N TRP A 198 -2.07 24.68 -18.79
CA TRP A 198 -1.37 24.94 -17.53
C TRP A 198 -1.14 26.44 -17.31
N ASP A 199 -0.99 27.23 -18.37
CA ASP A 199 -0.78 28.67 -18.24
C ASP A 199 -2.08 29.37 -17.83
N ALA A 200 -3.22 29.00 -18.42
CA ALA A 200 -4.52 29.47 -17.97
C ALA A 200 -4.82 29.05 -16.53
N PHE A 201 -4.47 27.81 -16.15
CA PHE A 201 -4.60 27.32 -14.78
C PHE A 201 -3.81 28.17 -13.78
N HIS A 202 -2.53 28.45 -14.06
CA HIS A 202 -1.69 29.26 -13.18
C HIS A 202 -2.13 30.71 -13.11
N ARG A 203 -2.65 31.27 -14.20
CA ARG A 203 -3.20 32.66 -14.21
C ARG A 203 -4.53 32.76 -13.45
N GLY A 204 -5.30 31.69 -13.39
CA GLY A 204 -6.63 31.67 -12.81
C GLY A 204 -6.72 31.82 -11.29
N LYS A 205 -5.60 31.94 -10.58
CA LYS A 205 -5.49 32.05 -9.11
C LYS A 205 -6.24 30.98 -8.32
N ALA A 206 -6.66 29.92 -8.94
CA ALA A 206 -7.34 28.83 -8.27
C ALA A 206 -6.34 27.67 -8.07
N PHE A 207 -6.35 27.07 -6.87
CA PHE A 207 -5.88 25.71 -6.63
C PHE A 207 -4.52 25.50 -6.02
N SER A 208 -4.40 25.86 -4.76
CA SER A 208 -3.64 25.04 -3.81
C SER A 208 -4.62 24.17 -3.01
N HIS A 209 -4.16 23.11 -2.37
CA HIS A 209 -4.95 22.24 -1.47
C HIS A 209 -5.70 22.95 -0.33
N ASN A 210 -5.51 24.26 -0.19
CA ASN A 210 -6.07 25.12 0.85
C ASN A 210 -6.82 26.32 0.29
N ASP A 211 -7.17 26.30 -1.00
CA ASP A 211 -7.87 27.43 -1.61
C ASP A 211 -9.35 27.42 -1.21
N ASN A 212 -9.74 28.41 -0.41
CA ASN A 212 -11.14 28.60 -0.01
C ASN A 212 -12.08 28.75 -1.21
N ASN A 213 -11.59 29.25 -2.36
CA ASN A 213 -12.39 29.36 -3.59
C ASN A 213 -12.74 28.00 -4.14
N MET A 214 -11.79 27.02 -4.15
CA MET A 214 -12.10 25.66 -4.60
C MET A 214 -13.10 24.99 -3.66
N LEU A 215 -12.93 25.12 -2.35
CA LEU A 215 -13.88 24.53 -1.41
C LEU A 215 -15.28 25.09 -1.59
N ARG A 216 -15.40 26.39 -1.85
CA ARG A 216 -16.69 27.02 -2.18
C ARG A 216 -17.27 26.49 -3.48
N LEU A 217 -16.46 26.37 -4.54
CA LEU A 217 -16.93 25.83 -5.84
C LEU A 217 -17.41 24.39 -5.69
N LEU A 218 -16.74 23.55 -4.87
CA LEU A 218 -17.18 22.18 -4.59
C LEU A 218 -18.52 22.16 -3.82
N ASP A 219 -18.67 23.02 -2.82
CA ASP A 219 -19.94 23.14 -2.08
C ASP A 219 -21.08 23.61 -2.97
N ASP A 220 -20.84 24.61 -3.83
CA ASP A 220 -21.84 25.12 -4.77
C ASP A 220 -22.23 24.06 -5.79
N ALA A 221 -21.26 23.30 -6.33
CA ALA A 221 -21.50 22.20 -7.26
C ALA A 221 -22.27 21.05 -6.57
N PHE A 222 -21.97 20.72 -5.32
CA PHE A 222 -22.72 19.74 -4.56
C PHE A 222 -24.18 20.19 -4.35
N LYS A 223 -24.41 21.44 -3.90
CA LYS A 223 -25.76 22.00 -3.73
C LYS A 223 -26.54 22.06 -5.04
N ALA A 224 -25.86 22.27 -6.17
CA ALA A 224 -26.46 22.25 -7.50
C ALA A 224 -26.70 20.82 -8.05
N GLY A 225 -26.31 19.76 -7.33
CA GLY A 225 -26.45 18.38 -7.77
C GLY A 225 -25.45 17.95 -8.85
N GLU A 226 -24.38 18.71 -9.07
CA GLU A 226 -23.31 18.38 -10.02
C GLU A 226 -22.34 17.35 -9.44
N LEU A 227 -22.20 17.30 -8.12
CA LEU A 227 -21.41 16.32 -7.36
C LEU A 227 -22.31 15.55 -6.42
N SER A 228 -22.14 14.23 -6.37
CA SER A 228 -22.96 13.34 -5.54
C SER A 228 -22.49 13.26 -4.07
N VAL A 229 -21.27 13.73 -3.77
CA VAL A 229 -20.66 13.68 -2.42
C VAL A 229 -20.05 15.05 -2.09
N PRO A 230 -20.34 15.61 -0.89
CA PRO A 230 -19.77 16.89 -0.45
C PRO A 230 -18.33 16.74 0.09
N ASP A 231 -17.45 16.18 -0.73
CA ASP A 231 -16.10 15.82 -0.34
C ASP A 231 -15.08 16.87 -0.76
N TRP A 232 -14.36 17.38 0.21
CA TRP A 232 -13.29 18.37 0.01
C TRP A 232 -11.90 17.75 -0.15
N HIS A 233 -11.82 16.44 -0.30
CA HIS A 233 -10.53 15.75 -0.39
C HIS A 233 -9.83 16.04 -1.71
N HIS A 234 -8.70 16.71 -1.62
CA HIS A 234 -7.74 16.95 -2.69
C HIS A 234 -8.38 17.25 -4.07
N PRO A 235 -9.02 18.40 -4.23
CA PRO A 235 -9.55 18.76 -5.52
C PRO A 235 -8.47 19.10 -6.57
N GLY A 236 -7.18 18.91 -6.21
CA GLY A 236 -6.04 19.26 -7.05
C GLY A 236 -5.50 18.12 -7.87
N MET A 237 -4.83 18.51 -8.96
CA MET A 237 -4.10 17.63 -9.86
C MET A 237 -2.59 17.76 -9.66
N THR A 238 -1.87 16.64 -9.66
CA THR A 238 -0.41 16.63 -9.65
C THR A 238 0.10 16.62 -11.08
N LYS A 239 0.76 17.70 -11.51
CA LYS A 239 1.40 17.79 -12.83
C LYS A 239 2.52 16.77 -12.94
N LEU A 240 2.44 15.86 -13.91
CA LEU A 240 3.49 14.91 -14.24
C LEU A 240 4.43 15.48 -15.31
N ASN A 241 3.86 16.08 -16.35
CA ASN A 241 4.57 16.74 -17.45
C ASN A 241 3.68 17.78 -18.12
N ALA A 242 4.06 18.27 -19.31
CA ALA A 242 3.29 19.25 -20.04
C ALA A 242 1.89 18.76 -20.47
N LEU A 243 1.74 17.45 -20.67
CA LEU A 243 0.52 16.84 -21.24
C LEU A 243 -0.34 16.13 -20.18
N LEU A 244 0.27 15.66 -19.08
CA LEU A 244 -0.36 14.75 -18.15
C LEU A 244 -0.37 15.29 -16.72
N ALA A 245 -1.49 15.02 -16.04
CA ALA A 245 -1.62 15.19 -14.60
C ALA A 245 -2.22 13.93 -13.96
N SER A 246 -1.89 13.69 -12.71
CA SER A 246 -2.44 12.61 -11.91
C SER A 246 -3.38 13.17 -10.85
N GLY A 247 -4.57 12.59 -10.72
CA GLY A 247 -5.59 12.99 -9.76
C GLY A 247 -5.75 11.98 -8.65
N ASN A 248 -5.57 12.42 -7.39
CA ASN A 248 -6.01 11.70 -6.19
C ASN A 248 -7.20 12.48 -5.63
N ILE A 249 -8.37 12.30 -6.22
CA ILE A 249 -9.54 13.17 -6.08
C ILE A 249 -10.72 12.36 -5.56
N GLY A 250 -11.36 12.90 -4.53
CA GLY A 250 -12.56 12.34 -3.94
C GLY A 250 -12.33 11.08 -3.10
N HIS A 251 -13.32 10.81 -2.27
CA HIS A 251 -13.40 9.60 -1.46
C HIS A 251 -14.65 8.80 -1.82
N VAL A 252 -14.54 7.50 -1.69
CA VAL A 252 -15.69 6.59 -1.59
C VAL A 252 -15.73 6.08 -0.16
N PHE A 253 -16.77 6.47 0.54
CA PHE A 253 -17.01 6.15 1.95
C PHE A 253 -17.74 4.81 2.09
N ASP A 254 -17.76 4.27 3.31
CA ASP A 254 -18.48 3.04 3.69
C ASP A 254 -18.07 1.83 2.84
N VAL A 255 -16.75 1.62 2.73
CA VAL A 255 -16.19 0.49 1.99
C VAL A 255 -15.55 -0.49 2.96
N ASN A 256 -16.08 -1.70 3.00
CA ASN A 256 -15.41 -2.82 3.64
C ASN A 256 -14.42 -3.44 2.64
N PRO A 257 -13.09 -3.30 2.83
CA PRO A 257 -12.08 -3.80 1.91
C PRO A 257 -11.99 -5.34 1.88
N LEU A 258 -12.63 -6.03 2.81
CA LEU A 258 -12.65 -7.49 2.92
C LEU A 258 -13.95 -8.11 2.37
N ASP A 259 -14.86 -7.31 1.83
CA ASP A 259 -16.12 -7.75 1.21
C ASP A 259 -16.10 -7.46 -0.29
N GLU A 260 -16.17 -8.51 -1.08
CA GLU A 260 -16.14 -8.44 -2.55
C GLU A 260 -17.30 -7.62 -3.14
N LYS A 261 -18.48 -7.63 -2.51
CA LYS A 261 -19.64 -6.82 -2.94
C LYS A 261 -19.38 -5.35 -2.66
N SER A 262 -18.87 -5.02 -1.47
CA SER A 262 -18.51 -3.66 -1.08
C SER A 262 -17.45 -3.08 -2.01
N VAL A 263 -16.37 -3.82 -2.26
CA VAL A 263 -15.28 -3.39 -3.16
C VAL A 263 -15.78 -3.22 -4.60
N SER A 264 -16.61 -4.15 -5.10
CA SER A 264 -17.18 -4.05 -6.45
C SER A 264 -18.10 -2.84 -6.60
N ALA A 265 -18.95 -2.59 -5.61
CA ALA A 265 -19.82 -1.41 -5.59
C ALA A 265 -19.00 -0.11 -5.52
N ALA A 266 -17.91 -0.10 -4.72
CA ALA A 266 -17.02 1.05 -4.62
C ALA A 266 -16.28 1.34 -5.93
N LEU A 267 -15.83 0.32 -6.67
CA LEU A 267 -15.25 0.47 -8.02
C LEU A 267 -16.23 1.17 -8.99
N MET A 268 -17.49 0.75 -8.99
CA MET A 268 -18.50 1.34 -9.85
C MET A 268 -18.86 2.78 -9.41
N ARG A 269 -18.98 3.04 -8.10
CA ARG A 269 -19.21 4.38 -7.57
C ARG A 269 -18.06 5.32 -7.91
N SER A 270 -16.84 4.89 -7.72
CA SER A 270 -15.64 5.69 -8.01
C SER A 270 -15.56 6.16 -9.46
N ARG A 271 -15.90 5.28 -10.43
CA ARG A 271 -15.90 5.65 -11.85
C ARG A 271 -16.96 6.69 -12.18
N ARG A 272 -18.15 6.62 -11.54
CA ARG A 272 -19.19 7.67 -11.69
C ARG A 272 -18.72 9.00 -11.10
N GLN A 273 -18.14 8.99 -9.89
CA GLN A 273 -17.60 10.19 -9.27
C GLN A 273 -16.49 10.83 -10.10
N LEU A 274 -15.60 10.04 -10.70
CA LEU A 274 -14.58 10.59 -11.60
C LEU A 274 -15.21 11.35 -12.79
N LYS A 275 -16.34 10.89 -13.34
CA LYS A 275 -17.06 11.60 -14.40
C LYS A 275 -17.72 12.88 -13.90
N GLU A 276 -18.23 12.89 -12.66
CA GLU A 276 -18.74 14.10 -12.03
C GLU A 276 -17.61 15.14 -11.87
N TYR A 277 -16.45 14.72 -11.38
CA TYR A 277 -15.25 15.58 -11.27
C TYR A 277 -14.76 16.07 -12.64
N GLU A 278 -14.77 15.26 -13.67
CA GLU A 278 -14.42 15.70 -15.03
C GLU A 278 -15.33 16.84 -15.49
N ASN A 279 -16.64 16.71 -15.32
CA ASN A 279 -17.60 17.73 -15.67
C ASN A 279 -17.41 19.00 -14.84
N PHE A 280 -17.19 18.84 -13.51
CA PHE A 280 -16.92 19.93 -12.58
C PHE A 280 -15.67 20.74 -12.98
N TYR A 281 -14.54 20.06 -13.21
CA TYR A 281 -13.30 20.73 -13.59
C TYR A 281 -13.44 21.48 -14.93
N ARG A 282 -14.03 20.87 -15.91
CA ARG A 282 -14.24 21.50 -17.24
C ARG A 282 -15.10 22.75 -17.17
N LYS A 283 -16.08 22.77 -16.28
CA LYS A 283 -17.03 23.87 -16.13
C LYS A 283 -16.50 25.00 -15.27
N HIS A 284 -15.82 24.66 -14.18
CA HIS A 284 -15.54 25.61 -13.10
C HIS A 284 -14.07 26.03 -12.97
N VAL A 285 -13.13 25.31 -13.63
CA VAL A 285 -11.70 25.47 -13.40
C VAL A 285 -11.01 26.02 -14.64
N ALA A 286 -10.36 27.20 -14.49
CA ALA A 286 -9.59 27.80 -15.57
C ALA A 286 -8.51 26.84 -16.07
N GLY A 287 -8.36 26.71 -17.39
CA GLY A 287 -7.40 25.81 -18.01
C GLY A 287 -7.85 24.34 -18.14
N PHE A 288 -9.05 23.99 -17.63
CA PHE A 288 -9.56 22.63 -17.66
C PHE A 288 -10.70 22.39 -18.67
N ALA A 289 -11.06 23.38 -19.47
CA ALA A 289 -12.19 23.27 -20.40
C ALA A 289 -12.13 22.04 -21.34
N ASN A 290 -10.92 21.61 -21.69
CA ASN A 290 -10.66 20.44 -22.54
C ASN A 290 -10.11 19.24 -21.76
N ALA A 291 -10.08 19.31 -20.43
CA ALA A 291 -9.54 18.22 -19.61
C ALA A 291 -10.41 16.96 -19.75
N VAL A 292 -9.74 15.82 -19.90
CA VAL A 292 -10.39 14.50 -19.96
C VAL A 292 -9.61 13.50 -19.12
N ILE A 293 -10.35 12.52 -18.61
CA ILE A 293 -9.75 11.36 -17.94
C ILE A 293 -9.13 10.47 -19.02
N ALA A 294 -7.81 10.37 -19.05
CA ALA A 294 -7.08 9.50 -19.96
C ALA A 294 -7.11 8.04 -19.48
N ASP A 295 -7.07 7.82 -18.16
CA ASP A 295 -7.12 6.47 -17.55
C ASP A 295 -7.49 6.57 -16.08
N SER A 296 -7.92 5.47 -15.47
CA SER A 296 -8.19 5.32 -14.04
C SER A 296 -7.51 4.09 -13.49
N GLY A 297 -7.23 4.08 -12.19
CA GLY A 297 -6.62 2.91 -11.56
C GLY A 297 -7.38 1.61 -11.82
N SER A 298 -6.65 0.54 -12.16
CA SER A 298 -7.22 -0.81 -12.26
C SER A 298 -7.57 -1.40 -10.88
N MET A 299 -7.03 -0.81 -9.81
CA MET A 299 -7.34 -1.11 -8.41
C MET A 299 -7.82 0.13 -7.69
N LEU A 300 -8.65 -0.06 -6.66
CA LEU A 300 -8.95 1.00 -5.70
C LEU A 300 -7.73 1.31 -4.85
N GLY A 301 -7.50 2.58 -4.56
CA GLY A 301 -6.56 3.03 -3.54
C GLY A 301 -7.12 2.75 -2.15
N ILE A 302 -7.05 1.50 -1.72
CA ILE A 302 -7.47 1.04 -0.39
C ILE A 302 -6.42 1.46 0.63
N ARG A 303 -6.74 2.47 1.45
CA ARG A 303 -5.81 3.02 2.44
C ARG A 303 -5.58 2.09 3.60
N GLU A 304 -6.63 1.39 4.04
CA GLU A 304 -6.64 0.59 5.26
C GLU A 304 -7.31 -0.76 5.02
N SER A 305 -6.68 -1.82 5.56
CA SER A 305 -7.24 -3.16 5.69
C SER A 305 -6.65 -3.81 6.95
N ARG A 306 -6.25 -5.07 6.90
CA ARG A 306 -5.72 -5.79 8.06
C ARG A 306 -4.33 -5.28 8.48
N ARG A 307 -4.11 -5.22 9.78
CA ARG A 307 -2.82 -5.05 10.46
C ARG A 307 -2.53 -6.35 11.22
N ILE A 308 -1.48 -7.05 10.82
CA ILE A 308 -1.14 -8.37 11.40
C ILE A 308 -0.53 -8.17 12.80
N ILE A 309 -0.95 -8.98 13.76
CA ILE A 309 -0.40 -8.92 15.13
C ILE A 309 0.97 -9.58 15.16
N GLY A 310 2.01 -8.77 15.37
CA GLY A 310 3.40 -9.19 15.48
C GLY A 310 3.90 -9.26 16.92
N GLU A 311 5.19 -9.57 17.08
CA GLU A 311 5.87 -9.64 18.36
C GLU A 311 5.93 -8.28 19.10
N TYR A 312 5.73 -7.20 18.37
CA TYR A 312 5.54 -5.85 18.88
C TYR A 312 4.47 -5.12 18.09
N ILE A 313 3.62 -4.36 18.77
CA ILE A 313 2.66 -3.45 18.14
C ILE A 313 3.21 -2.04 18.32
N LEU A 314 3.74 -1.46 17.23
CA LEU A 314 4.21 -0.07 17.25
C LEU A 314 2.99 0.85 17.39
N ASN A 315 3.01 1.74 18.39
CA ASN A 315 1.82 2.45 18.83
C ASN A 315 2.01 3.97 18.90
N ARG A 316 0.92 4.68 19.18
CA ARG A 316 0.88 6.13 19.29
C ARG A 316 1.86 6.70 20.32
N ASP A 317 2.02 6.05 21.47
CA ASP A 317 2.95 6.52 22.51
C ASP A 317 4.42 6.47 22.01
N ASP A 318 4.76 5.45 21.23
CA ASP A 318 6.08 5.35 20.59
C ASP A 318 6.30 6.46 19.56
N TYR A 319 5.26 6.75 18.77
CA TYR A 319 5.27 7.81 17.78
C TYR A 319 5.45 9.18 18.46
N GLU A 320 4.63 9.51 19.44
CA GLU A 320 4.67 10.79 20.16
C GLU A 320 5.98 10.98 20.93
N ALA A 321 6.51 9.92 21.53
CA ALA A 321 7.80 9.94 22.23
C ALA A 321 9.02 9.97 21.30
N ARG A 322 8.86 9.88 19.97
CA ARG A 322 9.98 9.72 19.01
C ARG A 322 10.89 8.57 19.40
N ARG A 323 10.29 7.49 19.93
CA ARG A 323 11.02 6.38 20.55
C ARG A 323 12.05 5.77 19.61
N SER A 324 13.21 5.44 20.13
CA SER A 324 14.23 4.62 19.47
C SER A 324 14.21 3.21 20.04
N PHE A 325 14.59 2.24 19.23
CA PHE A 325 14.55 0.82 19.59
C PHE A 325 15.91 0.17 19.35
N PRO A 326 16.36 -0.78 20.20
CA PRO A 326 17.62 -1.51 19.98
C PRO A 326 17.58 -2.38 18.70
N ASP A 327 16.40 -2.78 18.25
CA ASP A 327 16.14 -3.55 17.03
C ASP A 327 15.62 -2.70 15.86
N GLU A 328 15.96 -1.42 15.83
CA GLU A 328 15.46 -0.46 14.83
C GLU A 328 15.95 -0.79 13.42
N ILE A 329 15.00 -0.88 12.47
CA ILE A 329 15.25 -1.16 11.04
C ILE A 329 15.17 0.09 10.16
N GLY A 330 14.90 1.22 10.75
CA GLY A 330 14.82 2.52 10.09
C GLY A 330 14.07 3.51 10.94
N ARG A 331 14.00 4.75 10.48
CA ARG A 331 13.24 5.83 11.12
C ARG A 331 12.23 6.41 10.15
N TYR A 332 11.12 6.92 10.71
CA TYR A 332 10.07 7.50 9.89
C TYR A 332 9.43 8.72 10.56
N ASN A 333 8.77 9.60 9.79
CA ASN A 333 8.22 10.84 10.33
C ASN A 333 6.97 11.35 9.61
N PHE A 334 6.36 10.56 8.74
CA PHE A 334 5.13 11.01 8.09
C PHE A 334 4.03 11.22 9.13
N PRO A 335 3.29 12.34 9.10
CA PRO A 335 2.18 12.56 10.02
C PRO A 335 1.14 11.45 9.94
N ALA A 336 0.42 11.19 11.03
CA ALA A 336 -0.66 10.22 11.05
C ALA A 336 -1.84 10.70 10.19
N ASP A 337 -1.91 10.21 8.95
CA ASP A 337 -2.88 10.59 7.93
C ASP A 337 -4.14 9.71 8.02
N ILE A 338 -4.93 9.91 9.09
CA ILE A 338 -6.19 9.21 9.32
C ILE A 338 -7.31 9.98 8.62
N HIS A 339 -7.69 9.52 7.43
CA HIS A 339 -8.82 10.11 6.71
C HIS A 339 -10.15 9.85 7.43
N PRO A 340 -11.03 10.87 7.53
CA PRO A 340 -12.31 10.71 8.21
C PRO A 340 -13.21 9.70 7.48
N SER A 341 -14.02 8.97 8.25
CA SER A 341 -14.94 7.96 7.73
C SER A 341 -16.21 8.53 7.10
N ASN A 342 -16.45 9.84 7.23
CA ASN A 342 -17.63 10.52 6.68
C ASN A 342 -17.22 11.82 5.94
N PRO A 343 -18.05 12.31 4.98
CA PRO A 343 -17.72 13.47 4.14
C PRO A 343 -18.08 14.82 4.76
N THR A 344 -18.31 14.93 6.07
CA THR A 344 -18.71 16.20 6.69
C THR A 344 -17.58 17.21 6.68
N GLN A 345 -17.91 18.49 6.57
CA GLN A 345 -16.94 19.58 6.60
C GLN A 345 -16.18 19.65 7.93
N GLU A 346 -16.89 19.36 9.02
CA GLU A 346 -16.34 19.30 10.38
C GLU A 346 -15.25 18.22 10.47
N ALA A 347 -15.55 17.01 10.04
CA ALA A 347 -14.61 15.88 10.07
C ALA A 347 -13.37 16.16 9.21
N LEU A 348 -13.54 16.80 8.05
CA LEU A 348 -12.42 17.15 7.16
C LEU A 348 -11.59 18.33 7.71
N LYS A 349 -12.20 19.29 8.39
CA LYS A 349 -11.48 20.37 9.07
C LYS A 349 -10.68 19.84 10.24
N GLU A 350 -11.28 18.98 11.06
CA GLU A 350 -10.64 18.30 12.18
C GLU A 350 -9.43 17.46 11.70
N HIS A 351 -9.61 16.66 10.66
CA HIS A 351 -8.53 15.91 10.04
C HIS A 351 -7.36 16.80 9.60
N LYS A 352 -7.64 17.93 8.90
CA LYS A 352 -6.60 18.84 8.45
C LYS A 352 -5.86 19.53 9.61
N LEU A 353 -6.59 19.88 10.67
CA LEU A 353 -6.00 20.49 11.86
C LEU A 353 -5.10 19.50 12.58
N HIS A 354 -5.58 18.28 12.78
CA HIS A 354 -4.85 17.19 13.42
C HIS A 354 -3.58 16.82 12.65
N PHE A 355 -3.69 16.58 11.34
CA PHE A 355 -2.55 16.27 10.47
C PHE A 355 -1.44 17.34 10.53
N ARG A 356 -1.79 18.63 10.66
CA ARG A 356 -0.82 19.73 10.76
C ARG A 356 -0.21 19.85 12.15
N SER A 357 -0.99 19.67 13.20
CA SER A 357 -0.53 19.82 14.59
C SER A 357 0.47 18.74 15.00
N GLU A 358 0.42 17.57 14.36
CA GLU A 358 1.25 16.42 14.67
C GLU A 358 2.50 16.26 13.77
N ALA A 359 2.70 17.17 12.84
CA ALA A 359 3.88 17.16 12.00
C ALA A 359 5.16 17.26 12.83
N TYR A 360 6.07 16.34 12.60
CA TYR A 360 7.40 16.38 13.18
C TYR A 360 8.19 17.63 12.73
N ARG A 361 9.03 18.14 13.59
CA ARG A 361 9.99 19.21 13.21
C ARG A 361 11.06 18.62 12.28
N PRO A 362 11.68 19.45 11.42
CA PRO A 362 12.77 19.00 10.57
C PRO A 362 13.90 18.31 11.37
N GLY A 363 14.23 17.07 11.00
CA GLY A 363 15.21 16.24 11.67
C GLY A 363 14.64 15.31 12.75
N GLU A 364 13.35 15.45 13.13
CA GLU A 364 12.70 14.53 14.06
C GLU A 364 12.11 13.31 13.30
N SER A 365 12.08 12.19 13.99
CA SER A 365 11.51 10.94 13.48
C SER A 365 11.33 9.92 14.62
N TYR A 366 10.46 8.94 14.43
CA TYR A 366 10.34 7.79 15.34
C TYR A 366 11.04 6.57 14.75
N GLY A 367 11.51 5.67 15.60
CA GLY A 367 12.13 4.40 15.23
C GLY A 367 11.10 3.36 14.80
N VAL A 368 11.46 2.53 13.84
CA VAL A 368 10.66 1.40 13.37
C VAL A 368 11.35 0.12 13.82
N PRO A 369 10.82 -0.65 14.80
CA PRO A 369 11.49 -1.85 15.31
C PRO A 369 11.27 -3.06 14.39
N TYR A 370 12.25 -3.96 14.32
CA TYR A 370 12.19 -5.21 13.56
C TYR A 370 10.98 -6.09 13.92
N ARG A 371 10.68 -6.17 15.22
CA ARG A 371 9.62 -7.04 15.76
C ARG A 371 8.22 -6.79 15.21
N ILE A 372 7.97 -5.64 14.57
CA ILE A 372 6.68 -5.40 13.89
C ILE A 372 6.53 -6.21 12.60
N LEU A 373 7.64 -6.76 12.06
CA LEU A 373 7.64 -7.57 10.85
C LEU A 373 7.43 -9.06 11.14
N VAL A 374 7.49 -9.48 12.41
CA VAL A 374 7.46 -10.88 12.84
C VAL A 374 6.09 -11.22 13.39
N PRO A 375 5.21 -11.90 12.60
CA PRO A 375 3.90 -12.33 13.09
C PRO A 375 4.04 -13.32 14.25
N LYS A 376 3.19 -13.19 15.26
CA LYS A 376 3.07 -14.20 16.31
C LYS A 376 2.65 -15.56 15.73
N LYS A 377 3.06 -16.63 16.39
CA LYS A 377 2.67 -18.01 16.07
C LYS A 377 3.21 -18.58 14.74
N ARG A 378 4.12 -17.90 14.04
CA ARG A 378 4.70 -18.41 12.78
C ARG A 378 6.22 -18.31 12.78
N ILE A 379 6.86 -19.44 12.48
CA ILE A 379 8.31 -19.56 12.58
C ILE A 379 9.08 -19.29 11.29
N ASN A 380 8.39 -19.15 10.16
CA ASN A 380 9.03 -18.90 8.85
C ASN A 380 8.27 -17.86 8.00
N LEU A 381 7.63 -16.89 8.67
CA LEU A 381 6.86 -15.83 8.04
C LEU A 381 7.33 -14.46 8.52
N LEU A 382 7.44 -13.53 7.58
CA LEU A 382 7.59 -12.10 7.81
C LEU A 382 6.47 -11.34 7.11
N THR A 383 6.09 -10.18 7.63
CA THR A 383 5.20 -9.22 6.96
C THR A 383 5.94 -7.96 6.58
N CYS A 384 5.50 -7.26 5.55
CA CYS A 384 6.05 -5.96 5.18
C CYS A 384 5.01 -5.04 4.54
N GLY A 385 5.32 -3.76 4.45
CA GLY A 385 4.44 -2.77 3.85
C GLY A 385 3.23 -2.44 4.73
N ARG A 386 2.05 -2.37 4.14
CA ARG A 386 0.83 -1.87 4.77
C ARG A 386 0.28 -2.76 5.90
N CYS A 387 0.57 -4.06 5.92
CA CYS A 387 0.02 -5.01 6.89
C CYS A 387 0.89 -5.27 8.13
N VAL A 388 1.96 -4.51 8.34
CA VAL A 388 2.85 -4.68 9.51
C VAL A 388 2.13 -4.38 10.83
N SER A 389 2.71 -4.87 11.93
CA SER A 389 2.13 -4.78 13.27
C SER A 389 2.27 -3.38 13.87
N CYS A 390 1.20 -2.63 13.85
CA CYS A 390 1.08 -1.34 14.52
C CYS A 390 -0.38 -1.03 14.86
N ASP A 391 -0.59 -0.06 15.75
CA ASP A 391 -1.93 0.48 15.98
C ASP A 391 -2.40 1.30 14.76
N ARG A 392 -3.66 1.70 14.77
CA ARG A 392 -4.25 2.46 13.67
C ARG A 392 -3.57 3.82 13.46
N TYR A 393 -3.10 4.42 14.54
CA TYR A 393 -2.46 5.73 14.50
C TYR A 393 -1.12 5.68 13.75
N VAL A 394 -0.22 4.79 14.15
CA VAL A 394 1.06 4.59 13.48
C VAL A 394 0.87 4.01 12.08
N PHE A 395 -0.12 3.14 11.89
CA PHE A 395 -0.48 2.64 10.57
C PHE A 395 -0.73 3.77 9.58
N ALA A 396 -1.48 4.80 9.97
CA ALA A 396 -1.78 5.93 9.10
C ALA A 396 -0.53 6.72 8.66
N SER A 397 0.55 6.67 9.45
CA SER A 397 1.88 7.17 9.10
C SER A 397 2.66 6.18 8.22
N LEU A 398 2.82 4.94 8.68
CA LEU A 398 3.79 3.98 8.13
C LEU A 398 3.34 3.30 6.83
N ARG A 399 2.03 3.32 6.50
CA ARG A 399 1.43 2.68 5.31
C ARG A 399 1.85 3.30 3.97
N VAL A 400 2.38 4.52 3.96
CA VAL A 400 2.75 5.20 2.71
C VAL A 400 4.02 4.59 2.09
N ILE A 401 4.23 4.84 0.81
CA ILE A 401 5.25 4.14 0.00
C ILE A 401 6.63 4.11 0.65
N PRO A 402 7.20 5.22 1.20
CA PRO A 402 8.51 5.18 1.85
C PRO A 402 8.56 4.29 3.10
N GLY A 403 7.50 4.28 3.92
CA GLY A 403 7.37 3.35 5.05
C GLY A 403 7.33 1.89 4.60
N CYS A 404 6.66 1.62 3.46
CA CYS A 404 6.66 0.30 2.86
C CYS A 404 8.06 -0.12 2.36
N PHE A 405 8.87 0.80 1.84
CA PHE A 405 10.27 0.50 1.46
C PHE A 405 11.13 0.16 2.67
N ILE A 406 11.02 0.93 3.77
CA ILE A 406 11.76 0.68 5.01
C ILE A 406 11.45 -0.72 5.56
N THR A 407 10.18 -1.04 5.71
CA THR A 407 9.74 -2.35 6.23
C THR A 407 10.05 -3.49 5.26
N GLY A 408 9.90 -3.26 3.96
CA GLY A 408 10.16 -4.25 2.92
C GLY A 408 11.63 -4.65 2.82
N GLN A 409 12.55 -3.67 2.73
CA GLN A 409 13.97 -3.98 2.66
C GLN A 409 14.46 -4.73 3.89
N ALA A 410 14.00 -4.35 5.08
CA ALA A 410 14.36 -5.04 6.32
C ALA A 410 13.81 -6.47 6.35
N ALA A 411 12.56 -6.70 5.91
CA ALA A 411 12.00 -8.03 5.78
C ALA A 411 12.80 -8.90 4.79
N GLY A 412 13.28 -8.31 3.69
CA GLY A 412 14.12 -9.00 2.73
C GLY A 412 15.48 -9.42 3.29
N TYR A 413 16.17 -8.50 3.96
CA TYR A 413 17.44 -8.82 4.62
C TYR A 413 17.26 -9.85 5.75
N ALA A 414 16.22 -9.70 6.56
CA ALA A 414 15.90 -10.67 7.61
C ALA A 414 15.57 -12.05 7.05
N ALA A 415 14.76 -12.13 6.00
CA ALA A 415 14.44 -13.39 5.34
C ALA A 415 15.69 -14.08 4.79
N ALA A 416 16.62 -13.33 4.20
CA ALA A 416 17.87 -13.86 3.68
C ALA A 416 18.75 -14.43 4.80
N LEU A 417 18.93 -13.72 5.90
CA LEU A 417 19.67 -14.19 7.05
C LEU A 417 19.03 -15.43 7.68
N CYS A 418 17.71 -15.44 7.85
CA CYS A 418 16.99 -16.60 8.37
C CYS A 418 17.12 -17.82 7.46
N ALA A 419 17.09 -17.65 6.14
CA ALA A 419 17.26 -18.73 5.17
C ALA A 419 18.69 -19.29 5.16
N GLU A 420 19.69 -18.43 5.35
CA GLU A 420 21.12 -18.79 5.47
C GLU A 420 21.40 -19.55 6.76
N GLU A 421 20.92 -19.02 7.90
CA GLU A 421 21.17 -19.58 9.24
C GLU A 421 20.20 -20.72 9.60
N ASN A 422 19.21 -20.97 8.75
CA ASN A 422 18.13 -21.94 9.01
C ASN A 422 17.44 -21.67 10.37
N CYS A 423 17.18 -20.40 10.67
CA CYS A 423 16.55 -19.95 11.92
C CYS A 423 15.17 -19.32 11.65
N SER A 424 14.35 -19.23 12.70
CA SER A 424 13.09 -18.51 12.67
C SER A 424 13.34 -16.99 12.69
N PRO A 425 12.54 -16.15 11.99
CA PRO A 425 12.54 -14.70 12.14
C PRO A 425 12.46 -14.20 13.59
N TYR A 426 11.74 -14.92 14.44
CA TYR A 426 11.65 -14.61 15.88
C TYR A 426 13.01 -14.75 16.60
N LEU A 427 13.86 -15.68 16.17
CA LEU A 427 15.18 -15.96 16.76
C LEU A 427 16.33 -15.19 16.11
N LEU A 428 16.07 -14.48 15.02
CA LEU A 428 17.09 -13.70 14.34
C LEU A 428 17.67 -12.63 15.26
N ASN A 429 19.00 -12.57 15.37
CA ASN A 429 19.67 -11.53 16.13
C ASN A 429 19.51 -10.16 15.45
N PRO A 430 18.78 -9.20 16.05
CA PRO A 430 18.54 -7.90 15.44
C PRO A 430 19.82 -7.11 15.16
N GLN A 431 20.88 -7.29 15.95
CA GLN A 431 22.14 -6.59 15.74
C GLN A 431 22.88 -7.11 14.49
N ARG A 432 22.72 -8.42 14.16
CA ARG A 432 23.22 -8.96 12.90
C ARG A 432 22.47 -8.37 11.72
N LEU A 433 21.13 -8.30 11.80
CA LEU A 433 20.32 -7.65 10.77
C LEU A 433 20.74 -6.20 10.57
N ARG A 434 20.87 -5.41 11.64
CA ARG A 434 21.28 -4.01 11.58
C ARG A 434 22.67 -3.83 10.97
N ARG A 435 23.62 -4.73 11.27
CA ARG A 435 24.96 -4.72 10.67
C ARG A 435 24.88 -4.89 9.15
N VAL A 436 24.15 -5.90 8.68
CA VAL A 436 23.95 -6.12 7.23
C VAL A 436 23.25 -4.92 6.57
N MET A 437 22.25 -4.36 7.23
CA MET A 437 21.56 -3.17 6.72
C MET A 437 22.49 -1.95 6.64
N ASN A 438 23.37 -1.74 7.61
CA ASN A 438 24.39 -0.67 7.57
C ASN A 438 25.40 -0.88 6.43
N GLU A 439 25.92 -2.08 6.26
CA GLU A 439 26.84 -2.44 5.16
C GLU A 439 26.19 -2.19 3.78
N ARG A 440 24.87 -2.19 3.69
CA ARG A 440 24.08 -1.91 2.49
C ARG A 440 23.52 -0.49 2.45
N HIS A 441 23.97 0.41 3.32
CA HIS A 441 23.50 1.80 3.42
C HIS A 441 21.97 1.92 3.57
N ALA A 442 21.34 0.94 4.21
CA ALA A 442 19.89 0.86 4.38
C ALA A 442 19.40 1.48 5.69
N LEU A 443 20.29 1.91 6.58
CA LEU A 443 19.99 2.63 7.81
C LEU A 443 20.49 4.08 7.75
N LEU A 444 19.93 4.91 8.62
CA LEU A 444 20.50 6.24 8.92
C LEU A 444 21.74 6.08 9.80
N GLU A 445 22.77 6.79 9.45
CA GLU A 445 23.97 6.97 10.27
C GLU A 445 23.67 7.87 11.48
#